data_105a5d803ab32740c7a3b2a51a58422f
#
_entry.id   105a5d803ab32740c7a3b2a51a58422f
#
_cell.length_a   1.000
_cell.length_b   1.000
_cell.length_c   1.000
_cell.angle_alpha   90.00
_cell.angle_beta   90.00
_cell.angle_gamma   90.00
#
_symmetry.space_group_name_H-M   'P 1'
#
loop_
_entity.id
_entity.type
_entity.pdbx_description
1 polymer ?
#
loop_
_entity_poly.entity_id
_entity_poly.type
_entity_poly.pdbx_seq_one_letter_code
_entity_poly.pdbx_strand_id
1 'polypeptide(L)'
;MVDGSYCVMGYQGDAPHVVIPDSHNERPVTILYDNLFSGHQEIETVHIPDTVTNIGGFIFEGCTSLHHVELPAKLENLWRGALAHSSLEEVVIPDGVTSLVTYVFKDCKELKKVVCGKGLRTIGAYAFSGCDKLTDLICGPDTEISPQAFEENPYLLKGEHY
;
A
#
# COMPACT_ATOMS: atom_id res chain seq x y z
N MET A 1 -22.14 5.48 -3.12
CA MET A 1 -22.08 5.10 -4.55
C MET A 1 -21.70 6.35 -5.32
N VAL A 2 -20.56 6.33 -5.91
CA VAL A 2 -20.13 7.36 -6.87
C VAL A 2 -20.08 6.62 -8.21
N ASP A 3 -20.67 7.16 -9.27
CA ASP A 3 -20.64 6.65 -10.65
C ASP A 3 -21.20 5.23 -10.91
N GLY A 4 -21.99 4.67 -10.02
CA GLY A 4 -22.56 3.33 -10.21
C GLY A 4 -21.64 2.16 -9.82
N SER A 5 -20.49 2.41 -9.20
CA SER A 5 -19.58 1.40 -8.66
C SER A 5 -19.85 1.08 -7.19
N TYR A 6 -19.24 0.00 -6.68
CA TYR A 6 -19.31 -0.38 -5.28
C TYR A 6 -18.03 -0.03 -4.52
N CYS A 7 -18.22 0.29 -3.24
CA CYS A 7 -17.18 0.41 -2.24
C CYS A 7 -17.31 -0.74 -1.24
N VAL A 8 -16.22 -1.45 -0.96
CA VAL A 8 -16.15 -2.43 0.14
C VAL A 8 -15.84 -1.70 1.43
N MET A 9 -16.75 -1.77 2.40
CA MET A 9 -16.69 -0.97 3.63
C MET A 9 -16.39 -1.77 4.90
N GLY A 10 -16.41 -3.09 4.84
CA GLY A 10 -16.16 -3.94 6.00
C GLY A 10 -15.85 -5.38 5.62
N TYR A 11 -15.04 -6.01 6.42
CA TYR A 11 -14.71 -7.42 6.34
C TYR A 11 -15.10 -8.11 7.66
N GLN A 12 -15.70 -9.27 7.54
CA GLN A 12 -16.03 -10.12 8.68
C GLN A 12 -15.61 -11.55 8.32
N GLY A 13 -14.48 -11.96 8.81
CA GLY A 13 -13.90 -13.27 8.52
C GLY A 13 -12.62 -13.48 9.29
N ASP A 14 -12.11 -14.71 9.21
CA ASP A 14 -10.88 -15.16 9.84
C ASP A 14 -9.98 -15.93 8.85
N ALA A 15 -10.26 -15.78 7.54
CA ALA A 15 -9.52 -16.48 6.53
C ALA A 15 -8.12 -15.86 6.32
N PRO A 16 -7.04 -16.68 6.25
CA PRO A 16 -5.70 -16.19 5.99
C PRO A 16 -5.51 -15.68 4.55
N HIS A 17 -6.33 -16.14 3.62
CA HIS A 17 -6.29 -15.76 2.22
C HIS A 17 -7.61 -15.11 1.80
N VAL A 18 -7.58 -13.81 1.54
CA VAL A 18 -8.78 -13.04 1.19
C VAL A 18 -8.79 -12.74 -0.31
N VAL A 19 -9.93 -12.95 -0.93
CA VAL A 19 -10.17 -12.58 -2.34
C VAL A 19 -11.29 -11.55 -2.38
N ILE A 20 -10.98 -10.35 -2.86
CA ILE A 20 -11.98 -9.29 -3.07
C ILE A 20 -12.63 -9.54 -4.43
N PRO A 21 -13.97 -9.57 -4.53
CA PRO A 21 -14.66 -9.73 -5.80
C PRO A 21 -14.45 -8.50 -6.71
N ASP A 22 -14.36 -8.73 -8.01
CA ASP A 22 -14.25 -7.65 -9.00
C ASP A 22 -15.55 -6.86 -9.18
N SER A 23 -16.67 -7.50 -8.85
CA SER A 23 -18.01 -6.94 -9.04
C SER A 23 -19.00 -7.44 -7.98
N HIS A 24 -20.05 -6.67 -7.77
CA HIS A 24 -21.22 -7.04 -6.98
C HIS A 24 -22.49 -6.52 -7.68
N ASN A 25 -23.52 -7.38 -7.86
CA ASN A 25 -24.74 -7.06 -8.60
C ASN A 25 -24.44 -6.38 -9.96
N GLU A 26 -23.57 -7.00 -10.77
CA GLU A 26 -23.19 -6.56 -12.12
C GLU A 26 -22.48 -5.18 -12.17
N ARG A 27 -22.04 -4.65 -11.04
CA ARG A 27 -21.30 -3.38 -10.97
C ARG A 27 -19.92 -3.59 -10.40
N PRO A 28 -18.89 -2.88 -10.89
CA PRO A 28 -17.53 -3.08 -10.45
C PRO A 28 -17.31 -2.62 -9.00
N VAL A 29 -16.44 -3.33 -8.31
CA VAL A 29 -15.84 -2.89 -7.04
C VAL A 29 -14.65 -2.02 -7.38
N THR A 30 -14.67 -0.74 -7.02
CA THR A 30 -13.63 0.22 -7.38
C THR A 30 -12.93 0.87 -6.19
N ILE A 31 -13.53 0.78 -5.01
CA ILE A 31 -13.02 1.42 -3.80
C ILE A 31 -12.98 0.42 -2.65
N LEU A 32 -11.85 0.34 -1.97
CA LEU A 32 -11.71 -0.29 -0.67
C LEU A 32 -11.66 0.82 0.39
N TYR A 33 -12.58 0.77 1.35
CA TYR A 33 -12.72 1.85 2.34
C TYR A 33 -11.66 1.76 3.44
N ASP A 34 -11.53 2.87 4.20
CA ASP A 34 -10.57 2.97 5.30
C ASP A 34 -10.77 1.85 6.33
N ASN A 35 -9.67 1.36 6.89
CA ASN A 35 -9.63 0.35 7.95
C ASN A 35 -10.30 -1.00 7.61
N LEU A 36 -10.54 -1.32 6.34
CA LEU A 36 -11.30 -2.51 5.90
C LEU A 36 -10.80 -3.81 6.55
N PHE A 37 -9.50 -3.99 6.66
CA PHE A 37 -8.86 -5.17 7.24
C PHE A 37 -8.06 -4.86 8.52
N SER A 38 -8.22 -3.66 9.07
CA SER A 38 -7.44 -3.24 10.24
C SER A 38 -7.59 -4.21 11.42
N GLY A 39 -6.46 -4.65 11.97
CA GLY A 39 -6.40 -5.56 13.12
C GLY A 39 -6.58 -7.04 12.80
N HIS A 40 -6.82 -7.43 11.55
CA HIS A 40 -6.92 -8.81 11.10
C HIS A 40 -5.52 -9.44 10.98
N GLN A 41 -4.97 -9.89 12.11
CA GLN A 41 -3.61 -10.45 12.17
C GLN A 41 -3.47 -11.79 11.47
N GLU A 42 -4.57 -12.50 11.26
CA GLU A 42 -4.65 -13.79 10.57
C GLU A 42 -4.48 -13.69 9.04
N ILE A 43 -4.69 -12.49 8.46
CA ILE A 43 -4.60 -12.30 7.02
C ILE A 43 -3.13 -12.38 6.56
N GLU A 44 -2.84 -13.34 5.71
CA GLU A 44 -1.53 -13.59 5.12
C GLU A 44 -1.41 -13.02 3.71
N THR A 45 -2.48 -13.14 2.92
CA THR A 45 -2.53 -12.65 1.54
C THR A 45 -3.88 -12.03 1.21
N VAL A 46 -3.88 -10.98 0.40
CA VAL A 46 -5.10 -10.37 -0.14
C VAL A 46 -4.96 -10.22 -1.65
N HIS A 47 -5.93 -10.80 -2.38
CA HIS A 47 -6.08 -10.54 -3.80
C HIS A 47 -7.04 -9.38 -4.03
N ILE A 48 -6.54 -8.32 -4.67
CA ILE A 48 -7.30 -7.11 -5.00
C ILE A 48 -7.50 -7.09 -6.53
N PRO A 49 -8.75 -7.06 -7.01
CA PRO A 49 -9.02 -7.11 -8.46
C PRO A 49 -8.63 -5.80 -9.16
N ASP A 50 -8.31 -5.88 -10.46
CA ASP A 50 -7.93 -4.74 -11.30
C ASP A 50 -9.02 -3.68 -11.51
N THR A 51 -10.23 -3.92 -11.03
CA THR A 51 -11.30 -2.93 -11.01
C THR A 51 -11.11 -1.88 -9.92
N VAL A 52 -10.29 -2.17 -8.89
CA VAL A 52 -10.03 -1.26 -7.78
C VAL A 52 -9.05 -0.17 -8.20
N THR A 53 -9.46 1.08 -8.03
CA THR A 53 -8.66 2.28 -8.31
C THR A 53 -8.27 3.05 -7.06
N ASN A 54 -8.97 2.79 -5.93
CA ASN A 54 -8.73 3.50 -4.68
C ASN A 54 -8.65 2.52 -3.51
N ILE A 55 -7.54 2.60 -2.78
CA ILE A 55 -7.31 1.85 -1.55
C ILE A 55 -7.24 2.83 -0.38
N GLY A 56 -8.16 2.67 0.56
CA GLY A 56 -8.37 3.54 1.72
C GLY A 56 -7.21 3.58 2.70
N GLY A 57 -7.27 4.55 3.62
CA GLY A 57 -6.28 4.71 4.65
C GLY A 57 -6.31 3.60 5.70
N PHE A 58 -5.13 3.22 6.20
CA PHE A 58 -4.96 2.23 7.27
C PHE A 58 -5.66 0.90 7.01
N ILE A 59 -5.87 0.56 5.72
CA ILE A 59 -6.66 -0.60 5.32
C ILE A 59 -6.09 -1.92 5.84
N PHE A 60 -4.75 -2.03 5.92
CA PHE A 60 -4.04 -3.20 6.41
C PHE A 60 -3.31 -2.94 7.74
N GLU A 61 -3.68 -1.88 8.46
CA GLU A 61 -3.03 -1.57 9.73
C GLU A 61 -3.15 -2.73 10.71
N GLY A 62 -2.00 -3.20 11.21
CA GLY A 62 -1.95 -4.32 12.14
C GLY A 62 -2.19 -5.70 11.53
N CYS A 63 -2.26 -5.84 10.20
CA CYS A 63 -2.23 -7.13 9.52
C CYS A 63 -0.80 -7.70 9.56
N THR A 64 -0.35 -8.10 10.74
CA THR A 64 1.06 -8.46 10.99
C THR A 64 1.51 -9.75 10.29
N SER A 65 0.59 -10.57 9.80
CA SER A 65 0.89 -11.75 8.97
C SER A 65 0.85 -11.46 7.47
N LEU A 66 0.40 -10.26 7.05
CA LEU A 66 0.30 -9.92 5.64
C LEU A 66 1.70 -9.78 5.01
N HIS A 67 2.12 -10.82 4.30
CA HIS A 67 3.42 -10.89 3.64
C HIS A 67 3.35 -10.76 2.12
N HIS A 68 2.14 -10.80 1.55
CA HIS A 68 1.94 -10.62 0.11
C HIS A 68 0.66 -9.85 -0.20
N VAL A 69 0.80 -8.80 -0.99
CA VAL A 69 -0.30 -8.07 -1.63
C VAL A 69 0.12 -7.68 -3.04
N GLU A 70 -0.72 -7.99 -4.01
CA GLU A 70 -0.58 -7.51 -5.37
C GLU A 70 -1.49 -6.30 -5.56
N LEU A 71 -0.88 -5.14 -5.77
CA LEU A 71 -1.64 -3.91 -6.01
C LEU A 71 -2.19 -3.91 -7.43
N PRO A 72 -3.48 -3.57 -7.63
CA PRO A 72 -4.13 -3.65 -8.92
C PRO A 72 -3.49 -2.69 -9.94
N ALA A 73 -3.37 -3.15 -11.19
CA ALA A 73 -2.68 -2.39 -12.24
C ALA A 73 -3.31 -1.02 -12.53
N LYS A 74 -4.61 -0.86 -12.24
CA LYS A 74 -5.36 0.41 -12.40
C LYS A 74 -5.43 1.27 -11.15
N LEU A 75 -4.66 0.92 -10.10
CA LEU A 75 -4.64 1.71 -8.86
C LEU A 75 -4.15 3.13 -9.14
N GLU A 76 -4.91 4.10 -8.66
CA GLU A 76 -4.60 5.54 -8.75
C GLU A 76 -4.26 6.13 -7.38
N ASN A 77 -4.98 5.69 -6.34
CA ASN A 77 -4.86 6.26 -5.02
C ASN A 77 -4.59 5.19 -3.95
N LEU A 78 -3.48 5.38 -3.26
CA LEU A 78 -3.07 4.62 -2.09
C LEU A 78 -2.98 5.60 -0.91
N TRP A 79 -3.97 5.53 -0.02
CA TRP A 79 -4.14 6.54 1.00
C TRP A 79 -3.22 6.35 2.21
N ARG A 80 -3.23 7.33 3.11
CA ARG A 80 -2.38 7.42 4.29
C ARG A 80 -2.36 6.10 5.08
N GLY A 81 -1.16 5.58 5.36
CA GLY A 81 -0.98 4.38 6.18
C GLY A 81 -1.55 3.09 5.58
N ALA A 82 -1.92 3.08 4.28
CA ALA A 82 -2.64 1.95 3.69
C ALA A 82 -1.96 0.61 3.91
N LEU A 83 -0.64 0.54 3.86
CA LEU A 83 0.15 -0.68 4.06
C LEU A 83 0.94 -0.68 5.36
N ALA A 84 0.67 0.29 6.27
CA ALA A 84 1.40 0.41 7.52
C ALA A 84 1.29 -0.85 8.40
N HIS A 85 2.37 -1.16 9.13
CA HIS A 85 2.46 -2.29 10.08
C HIS A 85 2.23 -3.67 9.45
N SER A 86 2.45 -3.81 8.14
CA SER A 86 2.41 -5.10 7.44
C SER A 86 3.79 -5.78 7.42
N SER A 87 3.80 -7.09 7.16
CA SER A 87 5.03 -7.90 7.01
C SER A 87 5.45 -8.09 5.55
N LEU A 88 5.06 -7.17 4.67
CA LEU A 88 5.46 -7.19 3.26
C LEU A 88 6.98 -7.11 3.12
N GLU A 89 7.55 -7.97 2.27
CA GLU A 89 8.99 -7.94 1.96
C GLU A 89 9.30 -7.10 0.72
N GLU A 90 8.41 -7.16 -0.28
CA GLU A 90 8.55 -6.42 -1.54
C GLU A 90 7.19 -5.86 -1.97
N VAL A 91 7.19 -4.71 -2.62
CA VAL A 91 5.99 -4.10 -3.20
C VAL A 91 6.33 -3.46 -4.54
N VAL A 92 5.43 -3.66 -5.50
CA VAL A 92 5.44 -2.94 -6.79
C VAL A 92 4.29 -1.93 -6.78
N ILE A 93 4.62 -0.67 -6.93
CA ILE A 93 3.65 0.43 -7.02
C ILE A 93 3.24 0.58 -8.48
N PRO A 94 1.94 0.50 -8.82
CA PRO A 94 1.45 0.63 -10.18
C PRO A 94 1.70 2.01 -10.80
N ASP A 95 1.74 2.07 -12.13
CA ASP A 95 2.02 3.29 -12.90
C ASP A 95 0.99 4.41 -12.68
N GLY A 96 -0.23 4.08 -12.27
CA GLY A 96 -1.30 5.06 -12.00
C GLY A 96 -1.11 5.84 -10.69
N VAL A 97 -0.31 5.32 -9.75
CA VAL A 97 -0.08 5.97 -8.45
C VAL A 97 0.92 7.11 -8.63
N THR A 98 0.48 8.32 -8.34
CA THR A 98 1.32 9.54 -8.52
C THR A 98 1.98 10.02 -7.23
N SER A 99 1.50 9.56 -6.08
CA SER A 99 2.05 9.97 -4.77
C SER A 99 1.99 8.82 -3.77
N LEU A 100 3.10 8.59 -3.08
CA LEU A 100 3.13 7.83 -1.84
C LEU A 100 2.96 8.81 -0.68
N VAL A 101 1.76 8.82 -0.12
CA VAL A 101 1.41 9.78 0.93
C VAL A 101 1.99 9.40 2.29
N THR A 102 1.81 10.26 3.28
CA THR A 102 2.32 10.09 4.65
C THR A 102 1.97 8.72 5.23
N TYR A 103 2.96 8.06 5.82
CA TYR A 103 2.85 6.79 6.56
C TYR A 103 2.44 5.57 5.73
N VAL A 104 2.42 5.63 4.41
CA VAL A 104 1.90 4.53 3.57
C VAL A 104 2.52 3.17 3.89
N PHE A 105 3.82 3.12 4.22
CA PHE A 105 4.58 1.94 4.63
C PHE A 105 5.13 2.04 6.06
N LYS A 106 4.56 2.90 6.90
CA LYS A 106 5.08 3.06 8.26
C LYS A 106 5.19 1.71 8.98
N ASP A 107 6.33 1.48 9.64
CA ASP A 107 6.61 0.27 10.43
C ASP A 107 6.46 -1.06 9.65
N CYS A 108 6.66 -1.06 8.34
CA CYS A 108 6.83 -2.28 7.55
C CYS A 108 8.24 -2.83 7.76
N LYS A 109 8.46 -3.50 8.89
CA LYS A 109 9.80 -3.90 9.36
C LYS A 109 10.47 -4.97 8.51
N GLU A 110 9.70 -5.70 7.71
CA GLU A 110 10.21 -6.73 6.81
C GLU A 110 10.45 -6.21 5.37
N LEU A 111 10.02 -4.98 5.07
CA LEU A 111 10.10 -4.40 3.72
C LEU A 111 11.55 -4.16 3.32
N LYS A 112 11.98 -4.83 2.25
CA LYS A 112 13.34 -4.79 1.69
C LYS A 112 13.41 -4.00 0.40
N LYS A 113 12.33 -4.07 -0.41
CA LYS A 113 12.33 -3.52 -1.77
C LYS A 113 11.00 -2.89 -2.14
N VAL A 114 11.07 -1.71 -2.74
CA VAL A 114 9.94 -1.02 -3.36
C VAL A 114 10.30 -0.63 -4.78
N VAL A 115 9.48 -1.07 -5.74
CA VAL A 115 9.61 -0.68 -7.14
C VAL A 115 8.46 0.26 -7.46
N CYS A 116 8.77 1.50 -7.79
CA CYS A 116 7.79 2.53 -8.09
C CYS A 116 7.44 2.55 -9.57
N GLY A 117 6.15 2.64 -9.87
CA GLY A 117 5.66 2.84 -11.22
C GLY A 117 6.12 4.17 -11.83
N LYS A 118 6.07 4.26 -13.14
CA LYS A 118 6.54 5.42 -13.91
C LYS A 118 5.75 6.71 -13.64
N GLY A 119 4.54 6.58 -13.10
CA GLY A 119 3.68 7.72 -12.74
C GLY A 119 4.05 8.42 -11.45
N LEU A 120 4.86 7.79 -10.59
CA LEU A 120 5.17 8.33 -9.27
C LEU A 120 5.93 9.66 -9.38
N ARG A 121 5.44 10.68 -8.68
CA ARG A 121 6.02 12.03 -8.66
C ARG A 121 6.51 12.43 -7.28
N THR A 122 5.83 11.97 -6.21
CA THR A 122 6.16 12.40 -4.85
C THR A 122 6.14 11.25 -3.86
N ILE A 123 7.07 11.29 -2.91
CA ILE A 123 7.11 10.44 -1.72
C ILE A 123 7.02 11.38 -0.51
N GLY A 124 5.94 11.26 0.24
CA GLY A 124 5.61 12.13 1.36
C GLY A 124 6.41 11.85 2.63
N ALA A 125 6.27 12.74 3.61
CA ALA A 125 6.90 12.60 4.92
C ALA A 125 6.51 11.29 5.61
N TYR A 126 7.47 10.63 6.25
CA TYR A 126 7.28 9.40 7.02
C TYR A 126 6.71 8.22 6.22
N ALA A 127 6.76 8.28 4.88
CA ALA A 127 6.23 7.21 4.03
C ALA A 127 6.86 5.85 4.36
N PHE A 128 8.14 5.83 4.73
CA PHE A 128 8.94 4.66 5.06
C PHE A 128 9.50 4.70 6.50
N SER A 129 8.90 5.48 7.39
CA SER A 129 9.30 5.52 8.81
C SER A 129 9.24 4.12 9.41
N GLY A 130 10.31 3.68 10.10
CA GLY A 130 10.39 2.35 10.72
C GLY A 130 10.54 1.17 9.75
N CYS A 131 10.83 1.41 8.46
CA CYS A 131 11.16 0.36 7.49
C CYS A 131 12.65 -0.02 7.60
N ASP A 132 13.02 -0.69 8.69
CA ASP A 132 14.42 -0.91 9.07
C ASP A 132 15.21 -1.77 8.08
N LYS A 133 14.55 -2.56 7.24
CA LYS A 133 15.17 -3.47 6.26
C LYS A 133 15.13 -2.94 4.83
N LEU A 134 14.51 -1.77 4.59
CA LEU A 134 14.42 -1.22 3.24
C LEU A 134 15.78 -0.79 2.72
N THR A 135 16.28 -1.49 1.69
CA THR A 135 17.56 -1.25 1.03
C THR A 135 17.39 -0.85 -0.43
N ASP A 136 16.32 -1.29 -1.09
CA ASP A 136 16.08 -1.07 -2.51
C ASP A 136 14.82 -0.24 -2.72
N LEU A 137 14.99 1.03 -3.04
CA LEU A 137 13.93 1.92 -3.50
C LEU A 137 14.22 2.32 -4.94
N ILE A 138 13.43 1.76 -5.88
CA ILE A 138 13.60 1.99 -7.32
C ILE A 138 12.47 2.90 -7.77
N CYS A 139 12.77 4.17 -8.02
CA CYS A 139 11.82 5.17 -8.52
C CYS A 139 12.40 5.97 -9.69
N GLY A 140 11.55 6.71 -10.37
CA GLY A 140 11.96 7.54 -11.51
C GLY A 140 12.89 8.69 -11.08
N PRO A 141 13.72 9.20 -12.00
CA PRO A 141 14.69 10.26 -11.69
C PRO A 141 14.03 11.59 -11.29
N ASP A 142 12.77 11.80 -11.67
CA ASP A 142 12.02 13.02 -11.37
C ASP A 142 11.11 12.87 -10.13
N THR A 143 11.28 11.79 -9.36
CA THR A 143 10.49 11.58 -8.14
C THR A 143 11.03 12.46 -7.01
N GLU A 144 10.19 13.37 -6.52
CA GLU A 144 10.51 14.21 -5.37
C GLU A 144 10.29 13.43 -4.07
N ILE A 145 11.35 13.31 -3.27
CA ILE A 145 11.32 12.57 -2.01
C ILE A 145 11.39 13.57 -0.85
N SER A 146 10.40 13.53 0.05
CA SER A 146 10.43 14.34 1.26
C SER A 146 11.71 14.04 2.08
N PRO A 147 12.41 15.05 2.60
CA PRO A 147 13.54 14.84 3.49
C PRO A 147 13.18 14.00 4.74
N GLN A 148 11.92 13.97 5.11
CA GLN A 148 11.41 13.21 6.25
C GLN A 148 10.84 11.84 5.87
N ALA A 149 10.91 11.42 4.60
CA ALA A 149 10.30 10.18 4.13
C ALA A 149 10.82 8.94 4.87
N PHE A 150 12.09 8.97 5.26
CA PHE A 150 12.83 7.88 5.92
C PHE A 150 13.19 8.19 7.37
N GLU A 151 12.57 9.18 7.98
CA GLU A 151 12.85 9.51 9.37
C GLU A 151 12.68 8.24 10.22
N GLU A 152 13.69 7.93 11.05
CA GLU A 152 13.86 6.69 11.79
C GLU A 152 14.38 5.48 10.98
N ASN A 153 14.61 5.62 9.65
CA ASN A 153 15.26 4.56 8.88
C ASN A 153 16.79 4.80 8.81
N PRO A 154 17.62 4.02 9.54
CA PRO A 154 19.06 4.27 9.64
C PRO A 154 19.83 3.98 8.35
N TYR A 155 19.27 3.21 7.42
CA TYR A 155 19.96 2.79 6.19
C TYR A 155 19.83 3.79 5.05
N LEU A 156 18.69 4.47 4.93
CA LEU A 156 18.41 5.38 3.82
C LEU A 156 18.74 6.86 4.12
N LEU A 157 18.97 7.21 5.38
CA LEU A 157 19.46 8.55 5.77
C LEU A 157 20.86 8.88 5.23
N LYS A 158 21.59 7.90 4.70
CA LYS A 158 22.99 8.07 4.23
C LYS A 158 23.12 8.36 2.73
N GLY A 159 22.01 8.47 1.99
CA GLY A 159 22.03 8.91 0.59
C GLY A 159 22.68 7.97 -0.42
N GLU A 160 22.80 6.68 -0.11
CA GLU A 160 23.57 5.77 -0.95
C GLU A 160 22.77 4.99 -2.00
N HIS A 161 21.44 5.04 -2.02
CA HIS A 161 20.61 4.32 -3.03
C HIS A 161 19.29 5.02 -3.32
N TYR A 162 19.30 5.91 -4.26
CA TYR A 162 18.11 6.45 -4.91
C TYR A 162 18.06 6.04 -6.38
#